data_5fceaf376399ccb9a2537279abc502a2
#
_entry.id   5fceaf376399ccb9a2537279abc502a2
#
_cell.length_a   1.000
_cell.length_b   1.000
_cell.length_c   1.000
_cell.angle_alpha   90.00
_cell.angle_beta   90.00
_cell.angle_gamma   90.00
#
_symmetry.space_group_name_H-M   'P 1'
#
loop_
_entity.id
_entity.type
_entity.pdbx_description
1 polymer ?
#
loop_
_entity_poly.entity_id
_entity_poly.type
_entity_poly.pdbx_seq_one_letter_code
_entity_poly.pdbx_strand_id
1 'polypeptide(L)'
;MQLQTASRKKAKIKMALQGPSGSGKTKSALLIAYGLCGSWDKIAVIDTENRSADLYADLGNYNVLPIAPPFTPERYIEAMRVCLNAQMQVIIVDSISHEWEGIGGILETHSGMIGNSFTNWAKLTPRHNAFIQTLLQADVHIIGTIRAKQEYVLSEKNGKQVPEKVGLKGVTRDGLDYEFTVVLEVDTTLKAKVSKDRTQLFFGKPEFIPTTDTGAMILKWCNQGNGTYQEITPEDLIQAIQACNDNDELLALYNAHPLLQLSLNHEFSKRKFQLQTNNIIHQPNFSENGQHNS
;
A
#
# COMPACT_ATOMS: atom_id res chain seq x y z
N MET A 1 -17.21 -10.37 -27.97
CA MET A 1 -15.97 -9.79 -27.45
C MET A 1 -15.56 -8.64 -28.34
N GLN A 2 -15.18 -7.50 -27.78
CA GLN A 2 -14.69 -6.34 -28.55
C GLN A 2 -13.38 -5.85 -27.90
N LEU A 3 -12.42 -5.44 -28.70
CA LEU A 3 -11.21 -4.78 -28.22
C LEU A 3 -11.57 -3.37 -27.75
N GLN A 4 -11.04 -2.96 -26.60
CA GLN A 4 -11.20 -1.62 -26.04
C GLN A 4 -9.84 -1.03 -25.73
N THR A 5 -9.70 0.28 -25.92
CA THR A 5 -8.48 1.00 -25.52
C THR A 5 -8.39 1.02 -24.00
N ALA A 6 -7.24 0.64 -23.46
CA ALA A 6 -7.01 0.69 -22.01
C ALA A 6 -7.13 2.12 -21.47
N SER A 7 -7.82 2.27 -20.35
CA SER A 7 -7.98 3.56 -19.66
C SER A 7 -8.02 3.35 -18.15
N ARG A 8 -7.28 4.17 -17.40
CA ARG A 8 -7.35 4.19 -15.93
C ARG A 8 -8.43 5.10 -15.37
N LYS A 9 -9.22 5.74 -16.23
CA LYS A 9 -10.23 6.68 -15.80
C LYS A 9 -11.21 6.01 -14.84
N LYS A 10 -11.24 6.50 -13.57
CA LYS A 10 -12.04 5.94 -12.46
C LYS A 10 -11.67 4.51 -12.04
N ALA A 11 -10.40 4.11 -12.19
CA ALA A 11 -9.96 2.82 -11.68
C ALA A 11 -10.19 2.73 -10.16
N LYS A 12 -10.59 1.54 -9.67
CA LYS A 12 -10.81 1.26 -8.25
C LYS A 12 -9.61 0.51 -7.69
N ILE A 13 -8.91 1.13 -6.74
CA ILE A 13 -7.75 0.48 -6.11
C ILE A 13 -8.19 -0.72 -5.27
N LYS A 14 -7.40 -1.78 -5.32
CA LYS A 14 -7.44 -2.93 -4.42
C LYS A 14 -6.10 -3.00 -3.73
N MET A 15 -6.08 -2.72 -2.43
CA MET A 15 -4.82 -2.69 -1.69
C MET A 15 -4.91 -3.46 -0.38
N ALA A 16 -3.77 -3.86 0.15
CA ALA A 16 -3.66 -4.52 1.43
C ALA A 16 -2.65 -3.80 2.34
N LEU A 17 -2.97 -3.77 3.64
CA LEU A 17 -2.08 -3.37 4.73
C LEU A 17 -1.78 -4.61 5.56
N GLN A 18 -0.54 -5.06 5.54
CA GLN A 18 -0.10 -6.26 6.23
C GLN A 18 0.81 -5.88 7.39
N GLY A 19 0.68 -6.56 8.53
CA GLY A 19 1.55 -6.29 9.67
C GLY A 19 1.10 -6.98 10.97
N PRO A 20 1.94 -6.97 12.01
CA PRO A 20 1.63 -7.57 13.30
C PRO A 20 0.47 -6.85 14.00
N SER A 21 -0.05 -7.45 15.07
CA SER A 21 -1.01 -6.78 15.94
C SER A 21 -0.40 -5.50 16.52
N GLY A 22 -1.19 -4.43 16.64
CA GLY A 22 -0.73 -3.14 17.16
C GLY A 22 0.09 -2.28 16.17
N SER A 23 0.31 -2.70 14.93
CA SER A 23 1.05 -1.92 13.93
C SER A 23 0.25 -0.76 13.29
N GLY A 24 -0.98 -0.48 13.77
CA GLY A 24 -1.78 0.65 13.29
C GLY A 24 -2.47 0.44 11.94
N LYS A 25 -2.65 -0.81 11.46
CA LYS A 25 -3.30 -1.13 10.17
C LYS A 25 -4.68 -0.51 10.03
N THR A 26 -5.54 -0.67 11.04
CA THR A 26 -6.92 -0.14 11.05
C THR A 26 -6.92 1.38 10.89
N LYS A 27 -6.12 2.11 11.70
CA LYS A 27 -6.01 3.57 11.61
C LYS A 27 -5.47 4.00 10.25
N SER A 28 -4.41 3.36 9.77
CA SER A 28 -3.84 3.64 8.45
C SER A 28 -4.84 3.39 7.33
N ALA A 29 -5.63 2.30 7.40
CA ALA A 29 -6.69 2.01 6.44
C ALA A 29 -7.76 3.10 6.42
N LEU A 30 -8.20 3.59 7.58
CA LEU A 30 -9.18 4.67 7.71
C LEU A 30 -8.66 5.99 7.11
N LEU A 31 -7.42 6.37 7.40
CA LEU A 31 -6.82 7.59 6.85
C LEU A 31 -6.67 7.51 5.32
N ILE A 32 -6.17 6.38 4.81
CA ILE A 32 -6.07 6.16 3.36
C ILE A 32 -7.46 6.17 2.71
N ALA A 33 -8.47 5.53 3.35
CA ALA A 33 -9.84 5.50 2.85
C ALA A 33 -10.44 6.90 2.74
N TYR A 34 -10.21 7.75 3.73
CA TYR A 34 -10.65 9.14 3.66
C TYR A 34 -9.98 9.90 2.51
N GLY A 35 -8.67 9.73 2.32
CA GLY A 35 -7.95 10.31 1.19
C GLY A 35 -8.43 9.84 -0.18
N LEU A 36 -9.01 8.61 -0.26
CA LEU A 36 -9.58 8.04 -1.49
C LEU A 36 -10.97 8.59 -1.85
N CYS A 37 -11.78 9.04 -0.88
CA CYS A 37 -13.15 9.47 -1.16
C CYS A 37 -13.50 10.87 -0.63
N GLY A 38 -12.71 11.44 0.28
CA GLY A 38 -12.94 12.76 0.87
C GLY A 38 -14.15 12.87 1.80
N SER A 39 -14.78 11.74 2.18
CA SER A 39 -16.00 11.74 2.97
C SER A 39 -16.10 10.50 3.87
N TRP A 40 -16.17 10.72 5.18
CA TRP A 40 -16.25 9.65 6.17
C TRP A 40 -17.51 8.79 6.03
N ASP A 41 -18.66 9.38 5.71
CA ASP A 41 -19.94 8.70 5.53
C ASP A 41 -19.96 7.74 4.32
N LYS A 42 -18.98 7.85 3.42
CA LYS A 42 -18.77 6.96 2.27
C LYS A 42 -17.77 5.83 2.51
N ILE A 43 -17.33 5.66 3.75
CA ILE A 43 -16.43 4.59 4.17
C ILE A 43 -17.21 3.57 4.99
N ALA A 44 -17.05 2.29 4.67
CA ALA A 44 -17.52 1.19 5.49
C ALA A 44 -16.35 0.31 5.93
N VAL A 45 -16.35 -0.09 7.20
CA VAL A 45 -15.42 -1.08 7.77
C VAL A 45 -16.20 -2.36 8.04
N ILE A 46 -15.86 -3.44 7.35
CA ILE A 46 -16.28 -4.80 7.70
C ILE A 46 -15.33 -5.27 8.81
N ASP A 47 -15.79 -5.21 10.06
CA ASP A 47 -14.97 -5.42 11.25
C ASP A 47 -15.15 -6.83 11.79
N THR A 48 -14.08 -7.61 11.78
CA THR A 48 -14.00 -8.94 12.40
C THR A 48 -13.09 -8.97 13.62
N GLU A 49 -12.58 -7.80 14.03
CA GLU A 49 -11.63 -7.59 15.15
C GLU A 49 -12.34 -7.07 16.40
N ASN A 50 -13.55 -7.61 16.69
CA ASN A 50 -14.32 -7.25 17.89
C ASN A 50 -14.58 -5.75 18.04
N ARG A 51 -15.04 -5.09 16.96
CA ARG A 51 -15.31 -3.64 16.91
C ARG A 51 -14.08 -2.77 17.17
N SER A 52 -12.90 -3.24 16.79
CA SER A 52 -11.67 -2.45 16.94
C SER A 52 -11.71 -1.15 16.14
N ALA A 53 -12.49 -1.11 15.06
CA ALA A 53 -12.72 0.10 14.28
C ALA A 53 -13.37 1.22 15.10
N ASP A 54 -14.24 0.91 16.08
CA ASP A 54 -14.91 1.91 16.91
C ASP A 54 -13.93 2.74 17.77
N LEU A 55 -12.73 2.21 18.02
CA LEU A 55 -11.67 2.92 18.77
C LEU A 55 -11.17 4.18 18.07
N TYR A 56 -11.47 4.35 16.78
CA TYR A 56 -11.05 5.48 15.96
C TYR A 56 -12.23 6.36 15.54
N ALA A 57 -13.35 6.30 16.25
CA ALA A 57 -14.55 7.08 15.94
C ALA A 57 -14.33 8.62 16.03
N ASP A 58 -13.27 9.04 16.70
CA ASP A 58 -12.83 10.45 16.75
C ASP A 58 -12.29 10.97 15.41
N LEU A 59 -11.91 10.11 14.47
CA LEU A 59 -11.49 10.51 13.14
C LEU A 59 -12.65 11.03 12.28
N GLY A 60 -13.87 10.50 12.45
CA GLY A 60 -15.04 10.90 11.70
C GLY A 60 -16.17 9.87 11.69
N ASN A 61 -17.30 10.23 11.07
CA ASN A 61 -18.53 9.42 11.05
C ASN A 61 -18.53 8.38 9.92
N TYR A 62 -17.66 7.37 10.00
CA TYR A 62 -17.67 6.24 9.08
C TYR A 62 -18.60 5.12 9.56
N ASN A 63 -18.92 4.18 8.67
CA ASN A 63 -19.83 3.08 8.95
C ASN A 63 -19.05 1.84 9.37
N VAL A 64 -19.55 1.10 10.36
CA VAL A 64 -18.95 -0.17 10.80
C VAL A 64 -19.99 -1.28 10.68
N LEU A 65 -19.63 -2.36 9.99
CA LEU A 65 -20.42 -3.59 9.87
C LEU A 65 -19.68 -4.72 10.60
N PRO A 66 -20.00 -5.00 11.87
CA PRO A 66 -19.32 -6.03 12.62
C PRO A 66 -19.75 -7.44 12.15
N ILE A 67 -18.78 -8.34 11.98
CA ILE A 67 -19.00 -9.77 11.75
C ILE A 67 -18.47 -10.54 12.94
N ALA A 68 -19.36 -11.25 13.63
CA ALA A 68 -18.97 -12.23 14.65
C ALA A 68 -18.74 -13.61 14.03
N PRO A 69 -17.99 -14.52 14.66
CA PRO A 69 -17.86 -15.90 14.18
C PRO A 69 -19.23 -16.58 13.87
N PRO A 70 -19.28 -17.51 12.92
CA PRO A 70 -18.18 -18.06 12.12
C PRO A 70 -17.75 -17.12 10.98
N PHE A 71 -16.44 -17.05 10.73
CA PHE A 71 -15.86 -16.19 9.69
C PHE A 71 -15.79 -16.88 8.33
N THR A 72 -16.94 -17.32 7.82
CA THR A 72 -17.00 -18.03 6.53
C THR A 72 -16.89 -17.07 5.35
N PRO A 73 -16.34 -17.50 4.20
CA PRO A 73 -16.26 -16.69 2.97
C PRO A 73 -17.63 -16.10 2.57
N GLU A 74 -18.70 -16.85 2.74
CA GLU A 74 -20.07 -16.42 2.37
C GLU A 74 -20.53 -15.21 3.18
N ARG A 75 -20.19 -15.14 4.47
CA ARG A 75 -20.52 -14.00 5.33
C ARG A 75 -19.76 -12.73 4.95
N TYR A 76 -18.50 -12.89 4.54
CA TYR A 76 -17.76 -11.75 3.98
C TYR A 76 -18.37 -11.26 2.67
N ILE A 77 -18.78 -12.19 1.78
CA ILE A 77 -19.46 -11.84 0.53
C ILE A 77 -20.79 -11.11 0.81
N GLU A 78 -21.55 -11.57 1.80
CA GLU A 78 -22.79 -10.90 2.22
C GLU A 78 -22.53 -9.50 2.77
N ALA A 79 -21.53 -9.34 3.67
CA ALA A 79 -21.13 -8.04 4.20
C ALA A 79 -20.67 -7.07 3.09
N MET A 80 -19.91 -7.57 2.12
CA MET A 80 -19.53 -6.78 0.94
C MET A 80 -20.76 -6.29 0.17
N ARG A 81 -21.78 -7.16 -0.03
CA ARG A 81 -23.02 -6.79 -0.71
C ARG A 81 -23.80 -5.72 0.06
N VAL A 82 -23.85 -5.80 1.38
CA VAL A 82 -24.47 -4.76 2.23
C VAL A 82 -23.80 -3.41 2.01
N CYS A 83 -22.46 -3.36 2.04
CA CYS A 83 -21.71 -2.13 1.81
C CYS A 83 -21.89 -1.57 0.39
N LEU A 84 -21.93 -2.44 -0.63
CA LEU A 84 -22.14 -2.05 -2.02
C LEU A 84 -23.56 -1.49 -2.22
N ASN A 85 -24.58 -2.12 -1.65
CA ASN A 85 -25.97 -1.64 -1.70
C ASN A 85 -26.16 -0.31 -0.98
N ALA A 86 -25.37 -0.05 0.07
CA ALA A 86 -25.33 1.23 0.77
C ALA A 86 -24.52 2.31 0.03
N GLN A 87 -24.05 2.01 -1.19
CA GLN A 87 -23.30 2.95 -2.05
C GLN A 87 -22.03 3.50 -1.39
N MET A 88 -21.33 2.66 -0.64
CA MET A 88 -20.03 3.02 -0.09
C MET A 88 -19.00 3.21 -1.22
N GLN A 89 -18.10 4.16 -1.07
CA GLN A 89 -17.03 4.44 -2.04
C GLN A 89 -15.73 3.71 -1.70
N VAL A 90 -15.51 3.47 -0.41
CA VAL A 90 -14.39 2.69 0.10
C VAL A 90 -14.90 1.65 1.10
N ILE A 91 -14.48 0.41 0.93
CA ILE A 91 -14.76 -0.67 1.88
C ILE A 91 -13.41 -1.14 2.44
N ILE A 92 -13.30 -1.10 3.76
CA ILE A 92 -12.19 -1.68 4.52
C ILE A 92 -12.64 -3.05 5.02
N VAL A 93 -11.83 -4.09 4.83
CA VAL A 93 -12.05 -5.43 5.40
C VAL A 93 -11.00 -5.66 6.47
N ASP A 94 -11.40 -5.56 7.71
CA ASP A 94 -10.51 -5.64 8.89
C ASP A 94 -10.92 -6.79 9.83
N SER A 95 -10.34 -7.98 9.67
CA SER A 95 -9.26 -8.36 8.77
C SER A 95 -9.68 -9.47 7.80
N ILE A 96 -9.00 -9.56 6.66
CA ILE A 96 -9.13 -10.69 5.73
C ILE A 96 -8.63 -12.00 6.39
N SER A 97 -7.67 -11.91 7.31
CA SER A 97 -7.04 -13.07 7.94
C SER A 97 -8.01 -14.00 8.66
N HIS A 98 -9.13 -13.50 9.19
CA HIS A 98 -10.10 -14.33 9.89
C HIS A 98 -10.90 -15.23 8.93
N GLU A 99 -11.09 -14.84 7.67
CA GLU A 99 -11.66 -15.75 6.65
C GLU A 99 -10.80 -17.01 6.49
N TRP A 100 -9.48 -16.86 6.62
CA TRP A 100 -8.53 -17.95 6.48
C TRP A 100 -8.34 -18.76 7.76
N GLU A 101 -7.92 -18.13 8.87
CA GLU A 101 -7.56 -18.81 10.13
C GLU A 101 -8.51 -18.54 11.32
N GLY A 102 -9.57 -17.76 11.13
CA GLY A 102 -10.54 -17.48 12.21
C GLY A 102 -11.51 -18.63 12.44
N ILE A 103 -12.31 -18.50 13.52
CA ILE A 103 -13.35 -19.49 13.90
C ILE A 103 -14.37 -19.61 12.78
N GLY A 104 -14.56 -20.82 12.25
CA GLY A 104 -15.41 -21.11 11.07
C GLY A 104 -14.79 -20.71 9.74
N GLY A 105 -13.54 -20.19 9.74
CA GLY A 105 -12.78 -19.89 8.53
C GLY A 105 -12.34 -21.14 7.77
N ILE A 106 -11.61 -20.93 6.69
CA ILE A 106 -11.23 -22.01 5.75
C ILE A 106 -10.38 -23.09 6.45
N LEU A 107 -9.37 -22.72 7.25
CA LEU A 107 -8.49 -23.69 7.91
C LEU A 107 -9.22 -24.53 8.95
N GLU A 108 -10.06 -23.90 9.80
CA GLU A 108 -10.82 -24.63 10.81
C GLU A 108 -11.85 -25.54 10.14
N THR A 109 -12.56 -25.05 9.12
CA THR A 109 -13.50 -25.88 8.35
C THR A 109 -12.78 -27.09 7.73
N HIS A 110 -11.59 -26.88 7.12
CA HIS A 110 -10.81 -27.97 6.55
C HIS A 110 -10.40 -29.01 7.60
N SER A 111 -9.94 -28.57 8.79
CA SER A 111 -9.50 -29.47 9.87
C SER A 111 -10.62 -30.32 10.45
N GLY A 112 -11.86 -29.82 10.42
CA GLY A 112 -13.06 -30.56 10.84
C GLY A 112 -13.62 -31.53 9.82
N MET A 113 -13.13 -31.54 8.57
CA MET A 113 -13.64 -32.42 7.52
C MET A 113 -13.06 -33.82 7.59
N ILE A 114 -13.92 -34.84 7.55
CA ILE A 114 -13.51 -36.24 7.49
C ILE A 114 -13.10 -36.60 6.05
N GLY A 115 -12.11 -37.50 5.91
CA GLY A 115 -11.69 -38.05 4.63
C GLY A 115 -10.33 -37.54 4.16
N ASN A 116 -10.11 -37.60 2.85
CA ASN A 116 -8.81 -37.22 2.26
C ASN A 116 -8.68 -35.68 2.21
N SER A 117 -7.58 -35.19 2.80
CA SER A 117 -7.27 -33.74 2.86
C SER A 117 -7.27 -33.08 1.48
N PHE A 118 -6.71 -33.74 0.46
CA PHE A 118 -6.66 -33.18 -0.90
C PHE A 118 -8.06 -32.96 -1.50
N THR A 119 -8.96 -33.94 -1.33
CA THR A 119 -10.36 -33.79 -1.79
C THR A 119 -11.15 -32.77 -1.00
N ASN A 120 -10.82 -32.59 0.29
CA ASN A 120 -11.44 -31.55 1.12
C ASN A 120 -11.04 -30.14 0.65
N TRP A 121 -9.78 -29.93 0.26
CA TRP A 121 -9.35 -28.66 -0.35
C TRP A 121 -10.07 -28.36 -1.66
N ALA A 122 -10.40 -29.35 -2.48
CA ALA A 122 -11.16 -29.15 -3.70
C ALA A 122 -12.56 -28.56 -3.44
N LYS A 123 -13.14 -28.80 -2.26
CA LYS A 123 -14.44 -28.24 -1.85
C LYS A 123 -14.31 -26.82 -1.28
N LEU A 124 -13.23 -26.51 -0.59
CA LEU A 124 -13.04 -25.24 0.11
C LEU A 124 -12.40 -24.15 -0.77
N THR A 125 -11.50 -24.54 -1.67
CA THR A 125 -10.85 -23.61 -2.60
C THR A 125 -11.83 -22.74 -3.39
N PRO A 126 -12.94 -23.28 -3.97
CA PRO A 126 -13.91 -22.45 -4.67
C PRO A 126 -14.59 -21.40 -3.78
N ARG A 127 -14.85 -21.72 -2.50
CA ARG A 127 -15.47 -20.80 -1.54
C ARG A 127 -14.54 -19.62 -1.24
N HIS A 128 -13.28 -19.90 -0.93
CA HIS A 128 -12.25 -18.88 -0.76
C HIS A 128 -12.10 -18.01 -2.02
N ASN A 129 -11.98 -18.64 -3.19
CA ASN A 129 -11.83 -17.93 -4.45
C ASN A 129 -13.04 -17.02 -4.74
N ALA A 130 -14.27 -17.45 -4.41
CA ALA A 130 -15.47 -16.62 -4.57
C ALA A 130 -15.41 -15.34 -3.72
N PHE A 131 -14.91 -15.42 -2.48
CA PHE A 131 -14.68 -14.25 -1.65
C PHE A 131 -13.61 -13.31 -2.26
N ILE A 132 -12.46 -13.84 -2.66
CA ILE A 132 -11.41 -13.03 -3.29
C ILE A 132 -11.91 -12.38 -4.58
N GLN A 133 -12.61 -13.10 -5.45
CA GLN A 133 -13.21 -12.54 -6.66
C GLN A 133 -14.21 -11.42 -6.33
N THR A 134 -15.01 -11.56 -5.27
CA THR A 134 -15.93 -10.50 -4.82
C THR A 134 -15.17 -9.23 -4.43
N LEU A 135 -14.05 -9.34 -3.72
CA LEU A 135 -13.20 -8.19 -3.40
C LEU A 135 -12.63 -7.52 -4.66
N LEU A 136 -12.10 -8.32 -5.58
CA LEU A 136 -11.38 -7.81 -6.75
C LEU A 136 -12.33 -7.19 -7.78
N GLN A 137 -13.53 -7.76 -7.97
CA GLN A 137 -14.50 -7.32 -8.99
C GLN A 137 -15.40 -6.17 -8.52
N ALA A 138 -15.45 -5.88 -7.21
CA ALA A 138 -16.27 -4.78 -6.68
C ALA A 138 -15.89 -3.44 -7.32
N ASP A 139 -16.88 -2.66 -7.80
CA ASP A 139 -16.64 -1.32 -8.39
C ASP A 139 -16.51 -0.23 -7.31
N VAL A 140 -15.72 -0.52 -6.25
CA VAL A 140 -15.37 0.40 -5.17
C VAL A 140 -13.90 0.23 -4.79
N HIS A 141 -13.32 1.21 -4.10
CA HIS A 141 -11.99 1.03 -3.52
C HIS A 141 -12.06 0.02 -2.37
N ILE A 142 -11.10 -0.92 -2.34
CA ILE A 142 -10.99 -1.94 -1.28
C ILE A 142 -9.65 -1.79 -0.59
N ILE A 143 -9.68 -1.79 0.74
CA ILE A 143 -8.50 -1.86 1.59
C ILE A 143 -8.66 -3.09 2.51
N GLY A 144 -7.85 -4.11 2.32
CA GLY A 144 -7.82 -5.27 3.21
C GLY A 144 -6.73 -5.14 4.25
N THR A 145 -7.02 -5.40 5.52
CA THR A 145 -5.95 -5.59 6.49
C THR A 145 -5.63 -7.07 6.62
N ILE A 146 -4.35 -7.38 6.75
CA ILE A 146 -3.84 -8.74 6.87
C ILE A 146 -2.96 -8.81 8.11
N ARG A 147 -3.27 -9.72 9.02
CA ARG A 147 -2.37 -10.04 10.13
C ARG A 147 -1.10 -10.68 9.59
N ALA A 148 0.05 -10.33 10.14
CA ALA A 148 1.31 -10.94 9.76
C ALA A 148 1.97 -11.58 10.98
N LYS A 149 2.59 -12.73 10.74
CA LYS A 149 3.42 -13.46 11.70
C LYS A 149 4.87 -13.43 11.23
N GLN A 150 5.79 -13.52 12.21
CA GLN A 150 7.20 -13.64 11.89
C GLN A 150 7.46 -14.97 11.17
N GLU A 151 8.06 -14.89 10.00
CA GLU A 151 8.51 -16.07 9.24
C GLU A 151 9.95 -16.43 9.61
N TYR A 152 10.17 -17.72 9.83
CA TYR A 152 11.49 -18.30 10.08
C TYR A 152 11.78 -19.33 9.02
N VAL A 153 12.98 -19.27 8.44
CA VAL A 153 13.51 -20.31 7.54
C VAL A 153 14.65 -21.02 8.26
N LEU A 154 14.72 -22.34 8.10
CA LEU A 154 15.85 -23.09 8.58
C LEU A 154 17.03 -22.86 7.63
N SER A 155 18.05 -22.15 8.10
CA SER A 155 19.32 -21.98 7.39
C SER A 155 20.40 -22.87 8.00
N GLU A 156 21.28 -23.40 7.16
CA GLU A 156 22.40 -24.21 7.64
C GLU A 156 23.56 -23.29 8.04
N LYS A 157 23.91 -23.29 9.33
CA LYS A 157 25.09 -22.60 9.87
C LYS A 157 25.98 -23.63 10.59
N ASN A 158 27.18 -23.82 10.11
CA ASN A 158 28.17 -24.77 10.68
C ASN A 158 27.64 -26.22 10.80
N GLY A 159 26.94 -26.72 9.78
CA GLY A 159 26.37 -28.08 9.77
C GLY A 159 25.14 -28.25 10.69
N LYS A 160 24.59 -27.19 11.25
CA LYS A 160 23.36 -27.20 12.08
C LYS A 160 22.27 -26.38 11.43
N GLN A 161 21.05 -26.91 11.46
CA GLN A 161 19.85 -26.18 11.06
C GLN A 161 19.51 -25.14 12.14
N VAL A 162 19.58 -23.86 11.80
CA VAL A 162 19.28 -22.74 12.70
C VAL A 162 18.10 -21.96 12.13
N PRO A 163 17.02 -21.69 12.92
CA PRO A 163 15.96 -20.82 12.49
C PRO A 163 16.47 -19.39 12.26
N GLU A 164 16.32 -18.90 11.05
CA GLU A 164 16.67 -17.54 10.66
C GLU A 164 15.40 -16.75 10.35
N LYS A 165 15.31 -15.55 10.91
CA LYS A 165 14.20 -14.64 10.71
C LYS A 165 14.30 -14.02 9.32
N VAL A 166 13.32 -14.29 8.43
CA VAL A 166 13.37 -13.83 7.02
C VAL A 166 12.38 -12.73 6.70
N GLY A 167 11.42 -12.43 7.59
CA GLY A 167 10.46 -11.37 7.32
C GLY A 167 9.12 -11.58 8.03
N LEU A 168 8.10 -10.88 7.53
CA LEU A 168 6.72 -11.04 7.96
C LEU A 168 5.95 -11.80 6.85
N LYS A 169 5.23 -12.84 7.24
CA LYS A 169 4.31 -13.55 6.34
C LYS A 169 2.88 -13.21 6.71
N GLY A 170 2.10 -12.81 5.72
CA GLY A 170 0.67 -12.55 5.89
C GLY A 170 -0.10 -13.82 6.23
N VAL A 171 -1.02 -13.72 7.17
CA VAL A 171 -1.89 -14.82 7.58
C VAL A 171 -3.09 -14.87 6.65
N THR A 172 -2.87 -15.46 5.50
CA THR A 172 -3.87 -15.71 4.46
C THR A 172 -3.43 -16.94 3.65
N ARG A 173 -4.23 -17.32 2.65
CA ARG A 173 -3.78 -18.28 1.64
C ARG A 173 -2.58 -17.70 0.89
N ASP A 174 -1.57 -18.53 0.64
CA ASP A 174 -0.39 -18.12 -0.11
C ASP A 174 -0.80 -17.59 -1.50
N GLY A 175 -0.20 -16.46 -1.88
CA GLY A 175 -0.44 -15.82 -3.17
C GLY A 175 -1.56 -14.76 -3.18
N LEU A 176 -2.27 -14.52 -2.08
CA LEU A 176 -3.29 -13.48 -2.01
C LEU A 176 -2.70 -12.07 -2.25
N ASP A 177 -1.48 -11.83 -1.81
CA ASP A 177 -0.75 -10.59 -2.03
C ASP A 177 -0.56 -10.27 -3.53
N TYR A 178 -0.48 -11.32 -4.40
CA TYR A 178 -0.39 -11.12 -5.85
C TYR A 178 -1.67 -10.56 -6.48
N GLU A 179 -2.80 -10.67 -5.81
CA GLU A 179 -4.08 -10.17 -6.32
C GLU A 179 -4.24 -8.66 -6.12
N PHE A 180 -3.65 -8.09 -5.07
CA PHE A 180 -3.75 -6.66 -4.80
C PHE A 180 -2.88 -5.81 -5.74
N THR A 181 -3.32 -4.58 -6.00
CA THR A 181 -2.57 -3.59 -6.79
C THR A 181 -1.40 -3.02 -6.01
N VAL A 182 -1.62 -2.74 -4.71
CA VAL A 182 -0.61 -2.23 -3.78
C VAL A 182 -0.68 -3.05 -2.49
N VAL A 183 0.47 -3.45 -1.97
CA VAL A 183 0.60 -4.07 -0.64
C VAL A 183 1.64 -3.28 0.15
N LEU A 184 1.23 -2.81 1.32
CA LEU A 184 2.09 -2.11 2.28
C LEU A 184 2.29 -2.97 3.53
N GLU A 185 3.52 -3.16 3.94
CA GLU A 185 3.89 -3.78 5.21
C GLU A 185 4.04 -2.69 6.27
N VAL A 186 3.21 -2.74 7.31
CA VAL A 186 3.21 -1.75 8.40
C VAL A 186 3.84 -2.37 9.63
N ASP A 187 4.90 -1.76 10.12
CA ASP A 187 5.64 -2.20 11.30
C ASP A 187 5.06 -1.66 12.63
N THR A 188 5.66 -2.06 13.75
CA THR A 188 5.25 -1.62 15.09
C THR A 188 5.58 -0.16 15.39
N THR A 189 6.36 0.51 14.53
CA THR A 189 6.62 1.96 14.59
C THR A 189 5.66 2.77 13.71
N LEU A 190 4.60 2.12 13.20
CA LEU A 190 3.56 2.67 12.33
C LEU A 190 4.06 3.06 10.92
N LYS A 191 5.28 2.67 10.57
CA LYS A 191 5.85 2.94 9.25
C LYS A 191 5.45 1.85 8.28
N ALA A 192 5.10 2.28 7.08
CA ALA A 192 4.75 1.42 5.96
C ALA A 192 5.92 1.33 4.97
N LYS A 193 6.25 0.11 4.58
CA LYS A 193 7.15 -0.22 3.48
C LYS A 193 6.34 -0.89 2.38
N VAL A 194 6.62 -0.55 1.12
CA VAL A 194 5.95 -1.21 0.00
C VAL A 194 6.57 -2.59 -0.24
N SER A 195 5.72 -3.64 -0.28
CA SER A 195 6.13 -4.97 -0.73
C SER A 195 5.66 -5.26 -2.15
N LYS A 196 4.56 -4.61 -2.60
CA LYS A 196 4.08 -4.67 -3.98
C LYS A 196 3.45 -3.35 -4.39
N ASP A 197 3.78 -2.88 -5.59
CA ASP A 197 3.22 -1.64 -6.14
C ASP A 197 3.15 -1.68 -7.67
N ARG A 198 1.95 -1.88 -8.19
CA ARG A 198 1.68 -1.76 -9.64
C ARG A 198 1.45 -0.32 -10.07
N THR A 199 1.36 0.63 -9.13
CA THR A 199 1.12 2.04 -9.40
C THR A 199 2.41 2.83 -9.62
N GLN A 200 3.53 2.31 -9.16
CA GLN A 200 4.84 2.99 -9.09
C GLN A 200 4.84 4.25 -8.21
N LEU A 201 3.83 4.45 -7.39
CA LEU A 201 3.74 5.60 -6.50
C LEU A 201 4.70 5.52 -5.31
N PHE A 202 5.00 4.30 -4.86
CA PHE A 202 5.76 4.03 -3.63
C PHE A 202 7.09 3.33 -3.89
N PHE A 203 7.29 2.80 -5.08
CA PHE A 203 8.50 2.06 -5.43
C PHE A 203 9.75 2.95 -5.29
N GLY A 204 10.78 2.43 -4.60
CA GLY A 204 12.03 3.17 -4.36
C GLY A 204 11.95 4.29 -3.34
N LYS A 205 10.77 4.54 -2.73
CA LYS A 205 10.63 5.53 -1.66
C LYS A 205 10.99 4.94 -0.30
N PRO A 206 11.49 5.77 0.65
CA PRO A 206 11.71 5.36 2.02
C PRO A 206 10.41 4.97 2.72
N GLU A 207 10.52 4.30 3.87
CA GLU A 207 9.38 4.01 4.74
C GLU A 207 8.67 5.30 5.19
N PHE A 208 7.35 5.25 5.25
CA PHE A 208 6.51 6.40 5.58
C PHE A 208 5.35 6.00 6.49
N ILE A 209 4.80 6.96 7.23
CA ILE A 209 3.56 6.77 7.98
C ILE A 209 2.38 7.05 7.05
N PRO A 210 1.45 6.10 6.83
CA PRO A 210 0.27 6.33 6.00
C PRO A 210 -0.62 7.43 6.56
N THR A 211 -1.04 8.35 5.69
CA THR A 211 -1.90 9.49 6.00
C THR A 211 -3.04 9.62 5.00
N THR A 212 -3.87 10.63 5.15
CA THR A 212 -4.89 10.99 4.16
C THR A 212 -4.26 11.36 2.81
N ASP A 213 -3.07 11.95 2.80
CA ASP A 213 -2.35 12.28 1.56
C ASP A 213 -1.95 11.04 0.78
N THR A 214 -1.67 9.93 1.49
CA THR A 214 -1.41 8.63 0.84
C THR A 214 -2.63 8.21 0.00
N GLY A 215 -3.84 8.32 0.56
CA GLY A 215 -5.07 8.02 -0.16
C GLY A 215 -5.34 8.98 -1.32
N ALA A 216 -5.12 10.29 -1.10
CA ALA A 216 -5.31 11.32 -2.14
C ALA A 216 -4.35 11.12 -3.32
N MET A 217 -3.10 10.73 -3.05
CA MET A 217 -2.11 10.38 -4.09
C MET A 217 -2.55 9.17 -4.91
N ILE A 218 -3.07 8.11 -4.27
CA ILE A 218 -3.62 6.94 -4.95
C ILE A 218 -4.85 7.33 -5.78
N LEU A 219 -5.76 8.15 -5.24
CA LEU A 219 -6.94 8.63 -5.95
C LEU A 219 -6.55 9.41 -7.21
N LYS A 220 -5.57 10.29 -7.09
CA LYS A 220 -5.03 11.03 -8.25
C LYS A 220 -4.54 10.06 -9.32
N TRP A 221 -3.78 9.03 -8.96
CA TRP A 221 -3.33 8.00 -9.89
C TRP A 221 -4.49 7.24 -10.54
N CYS A 222 -5.53 6.84 -9.77
CA CYS A 222 -6.72 6.16 -10.29
C CYS A 222 -7.49 7.00 -11.33
N ASN A 223 -7.46 8.34 -11.19
CA ASN A 223 -8.18 9.29 -12.03
C ASN A 223 -7.35 9.83 -13.20
N GLN A 224 -6.06 9.54 -13.27
CA GLN A 224 -5.22 9.85 -14.42
C GLN A 224 -5.61 8.95 -15.61
N GLY A 225 -6.76 9.27 -16.24
CA GLY A 225 -7.21 8.63 -17.47
C GLY A 225 -6.38 9.11 -18.65
N ASN A 226 -6.18 8.26 -19.67
CA ASN A 226 -5.54 8.55 -20.94
C ASN A 226 -4.28 9.44 -20.83
N GLY A 227 -3.50 9.30 -19.76
CA GLY A 227 -2.11 9.68 -19.87
C GLY A 227 -1.53 8.81 -20.96
N THR A 228 -1.44 9.31 -22.19
CA THR A 228 -0.31 8.94 -23.00
C THR A 228 0.85 8.93 -22.02
N TYR A 229 1.49 7.79 -21.84
CA TYR A 229 2.83 7.74 -21.30
C TYR A 229 3.60 8.64 -22.27
N GLN A 230 3.68 9.93 -21.96
CA GLN A 230 4.65 10.78 -22.60
C GLN A 230 5.95 10.22 -22.04
N GLU A 231 6.58 9.37 -22.82
CA GLU A 231 8.01 9.17 -22.66
C GLU A 231 8.57 10.57 -22.57
N ILE A 232 9.07 10.91 -21.37
CA ILE A 232 9.72 12.19 -21.21
C ILE A 232 10.86 12.19 -22.22
N THR A 233 10.77 13.08 -23.18
CA THR A 233 11.83 13.14 -24.21
C THR A 233 13.12 13.59 -23.51
N PRO A 234 14.29 13.26 -24.05
CA PRO A 234 15.55 13.81 -23.53
C PRO A 234 15.50 15.33 -23.43
N GLU A 235 14.85 16.01 -24.38
CA GLU A 235 14.67 17.47 -24.40
C GLU A 235 13.82 17.98 -23.24
N ASP A 236 12.69 17.32 -22.93
CA ASP A 236 11.83 17.68 -21.81
C ASP A 236 12.55 17.47 -20.48
N LEU A 237 13.35 16.37 -20.36
CA LEU A 237 14.12 16.08 -19.16
C LEU A 237 15.25 17.12 -18.98
N ILE A 238 15.91 17.57 -20.04
CA ILE A 238 16.89 18.66 -20.00
C ILE A 238 16.26 19.95 -19.47
N GLN A 239 15.05 20.30 -19.93
CA GLN A 239 14.32 21.45 -19.41
C GLN A 239 13.99 21.31 -17.93
N ALA A 240 13.55 20.12 -17.49
CA ALA A 240 13.28 19.85 -16.09
C ALA A 240 14.56 19.92 -15.23
N ILE A 241 15.70 19.41 -15.71
CA ILE A 241 17.01 19.53 -15.06
C ILE A 241 17.38 21.00 -14.87
N GLN A 242 17.19 21.83 -15.89
CA GLN A 242 17.51 23.27 -15.83
C GLN A 242 16.58 24.03 -14.89
N ALA A 243 15.34 23.57 -14.69
CA ALA A 243 14.37 24.17 -13.81
C ALA A 243 14.55 23.82 -12.31
N CYS A 244 15.32 22.78 -11.96
CA CYS A 244 15.58 22.43 -10.56
C CYS A 244 16.24 23.58 -9.80
N ASN A 245 15.74 23.90 -8.60
CA ASN A 245 16.22 25.02 -7.77
C ASN A 245 17.25 24.60 -6.72
N ASP A 246 17.27 23.31 -6.37
CA ASP A 246 18.21 22.74 -5.38
C ASP A 246 18.69 21.34 -5.78
N ASN A 247 19.63 20.81 -4.96
CA ASN A 247 20.20 19.49 -5.21
C ASN A 247 19.24 18.35 -4.89
N ASP A 248 18.25 18.54 -4.02
CA ASP A 248 17.29 17.51 -3.63
C ASP A 248 16.27 17.29 -4.76
N GLU A 249 15.77 18.37 -5.38
CA GLU A 249 14.95 18.31 -6.59
C GLU A 249 15.70 17.63 -7.74
N LEU A 250 16.98 18.02 -7.94
CA LEU A 250 17.82 17.44 -9.00
C LEU A 250 18.08 15.94 -8.78
N LEU A 251 18.32 15.51 -7.53
CA LEU A 251 18.50 14.10 -7.18
C LEU A 251 17.21 13.29 -7.35
N ALA A 252 16.07 13.86 -6.94
CA ALA A 252 14.77 13.24 -7.14
C ALA A 252 14.48 13.02 -8.62
N LEU A 253 14.76 14.02 -9.47
CA LEU A 253 14.60 13.93 -10.91
C LEU A 253 15.54 12.88 -11.53
N TYR A 254 16.80 12.82 -11.10
CA TYR A 254 17.77 11.82 -11.52
C TYR A 254 17.28 10.40 -11.23
N ASN A 255 16.80 10.14 -10.00
CA ASN A 255 16.31 8.83 -9.59
C ASN A 255 14.99 8.43 -10.26
N ALA A 256 14.19 9.41 -10.71
CA ALA A 256 12.91 9.15 -11.40
C ALA A 256 13.10 8.64 -12.85
N HIS A 257 14.27 8.88 -13.47
CA HIS A 257 14.50 8.57 -14.88
C HIS A 257 15.74 7.69 -15.12
N PRO A 258 15.80 6.46 -14.57
CA PRO A 258 17.01 5.62 -14.60
C PRO A 258 17.50 5.28 -16.00
N LEU A 259 16.60 5.19 -16.99
CA LEU A 259 16.96 4.87 -18.38
C LEU A 259 17.69 6.01 -19.10
N LEU A 260 17.48 7.25 -18.67
CA LEU A 260 18.10 8.45 -19.27
C LEU A 260 19.31 8.96 -18.48
N GLN A 261 19.63 8.37 -17.32
CA GLN A 261 20.76 8.79 -16.47
C GLN A 261 22.09 8.79 -17.23
N LEU A 262 22.39 7.73 -17.98
CA LEU A 262 23.65 7.60 -18.70
C LEU A 262 23.77 8.61 -19.84
N SER A 263 22.69 8.81 -20.61
CA SER A 263 22.70 9.71 -21.77
C SER A 263 22.71 11.18 -21.36
N LEU A 264 22.12 11.53 -20.21
CA LEU A 264 22.02 12.92 -19.73
C LEU A 264 22.88 13.23 -18.52
N ASN A 265 23.83 12.35 -18.18
CA ASN A 265 24.71 12.54 -17.00
C ASN A 265 25.47 13.87 -17.05
N HIS A 266 25.84 14.33 -18.23
CA HIS A 266 26.49 15.63 -18.43
C HIS A 266 25.60 16.80 -17.98
N GLU A 267 24.32 16.79 -18.35
CA GLU A 267 23.36 17.85 -17.99
C GLU A 267 23.07 17.86 -16.48
N PHE A 268 22.89 16.69 -15.85
CA PHE A 268 22.76 16.56 -14.39
C PHE A 268 23.99 17.10 -13.66
N SER A 269 25.19 16.74 -14.11
CA SER A 269 26.45 17.19 -13.51
C SER A 269 26.64 18.69 -13.65
N LYS A 270 26.34 19.25 -14.82
CA LYS A 270 26.39 20.68 -15.08
C LYS A 270 25.44 21.46 -14.18
N ARG A 271 24.18 21.01 -14.05
CA ARG A 271 23.20 21.67 -13.17
C ARG A 271 23.59 21.59 -11.71
N LYS A 272 24.06 20.43 -11.24
CA LYS A 272 24.57 20.26 -9.88
C LYS A 272 25.68 21.25 -9.55
N PHE A 273 26.64 21.44 -10.46
CA PHE A 273 27.71 22.40 -10.28
C PHE A 273 27.19 23.86 -10.19
N GLN A 274 26.23 24.24 -11.04
CA GLN A 274 25.60 25.57 -11.00
C GLN A 274 24.90 25.83 -9.66
N LEU A 275 24.14 24.86 -9.13
CA LEU A 275 23.43 24.97 -7.87
C LEU A 275 24.41 25.11 -6.69
N GLN A 276 25.53 24.40 -6.73
CA GLN A 276 26.59 24.52 -5.71
C GLN A 276 27.29 25.87 -5.74
N THR A 277 27.56 26.40 -6.92
CA THR A 277 28.23 27.69 -7.10
C THR A 277 27.36 28.85 -6.64
N ASN A 278 26.06 28.81 -6.92
CA ASN A 278 25.12 29.85 -6.47
C ASN A 278 24.95 29.89 -4.96
N ASN A 279 25.07 28.75 -4.27
CA ASN A 279 25.05 28.70 -2.80
C ASN A 279 26.30 29.29 -2.14
N ILE A 280 27.44 29.32 -2.83
CA ILE A 280 28.68 29.90 -2.31
C ILE A 280 28.65 31.44 -2.39
N ILE A 281 27.98 32.02 -3.38
CA ILE A 281 27.92 33.47 -3.59
C ILE A 281 26.98 34.15 -2.57
N HIS A 282 26.12 33.42 -1.87
CA HIS A 282 25.17 33.95 -0.89
C HIS A 282 25.59 33.79 0.58
N GLN A 283 26.83 33.41 0.88
CA GLN A 283 27.35 33.50 2.25
C GLN A 283 27.84 34.93 2.53
N PRO A 284 27.26 35.63 3.52
CA PRO A 284 27.76 36.95 3.91
C PRO A 284 29.19 36.80 4.47
N ASN A 285 30.14 37.54 3.87
CA ASN A 285 31.49 37.71 4.40
C ASN A 285 31.43 38.24 5.84
N PHE A 286 31.69 37.42 6.81
CA PHE A 286 32.06 37.87 8.14
C PHE A 286 33.46 38.45 8.04
N SER A 287 33.59 39.78 7.89
CA SER A 287 34.83 40.48 8.05
C SER A 287 35.25 40.44 9.53
N GLU A 288 36.38 39.83 9.80
CA GLU A 288 37.15 40.04 11.00
C GLU A 288 37.46 41.55 11.14
N ASN A 289 36.90 42.16 12.17
CA ASN A 289 37.46 43.41 12.72
C ASN A 289 38.00 43.09 14.11
N GLY A 290 39.27 42.67 14.09
CA GLY A 290 40.14 42.81 15.24
C GLY A 290 40.60 44.26 15.32
N GLN A 291 40.34 44.93 16.43
CA GLN A 291 41.20 46.03 16.90
C GLN A 291 41.41 45.90 18.40
N HIS A 292 42.68 45.69 18.71
CA HIS A 292 43.29 46.07 19.97
C HIS A 292 43.02 47.56 20.28
N ASN A 293 42.75 47.90 21.56
CA ASN A 293 43.48 48.93 22.26
C ASN A 293 43.14 49.01 23.76
N SER A 294 44.19 48.97 24.53
CA SER A 294 44.47 49.61 25.86
C SER A 294 43.76 49.05 27.05
#